data_124d49720279f563c728bb2c040f98b2
#
_entry.id   124d49720279f563c728bb2c040f98b2
#
_cell.length_a   1.000
_cell.length_b   1.000
_cell.length_c   1.000
_cell.angle_alpha   90.00
_cell.angle_beta   90.00
_cell.angle_gamma   90.00
#
_symmetry.space_group_name_H-M   'P 1'
#
loop_
_entity.id
_entity.type
_entity.pdbx_description
1 polymer ?
#
loop_
_entity_poly.entity_id
_entity_poly.type
_entity_poly.pdbx_seq_one_letter_code
_entity_poly.pdbx_strand_id
1 'polypeptide(L)'
;MKYSRARAHNLDSSIPLMQSAVESALQEQNWAECVIACRALLQRDAKHHFAQETLVTALLQTGENDAAIAGVRRLLEISPRDPLHRLRLATLLQMQGQPGESLREFERIGAMYPDAPFSDDALEAVENLERLQTQQILLMAAEQDTFRWQLERDPAQTLEDNGFYLTENGFESLRQMIPGAEDEHIERGPQVH
;
A
#
# COMPACT_ATOMS: atom_id res chain seq x y z
N MET A 1 25.17 25.64 -28.84
CA MET A 1 25.09 25.64 -27.36
C MET A 1 24.23 26.73 -26.72
N LYS A 2 23.73 27.73 -27.44
CA LYS A 2 22.86 28.80 -26.85
C LYS A 2 21.38 28.44 -26.69
N TYR A 3 20.85 27.48 -27.47
CA TYR A 3 19.43 27.10 -27.44
C TYR A 3 19.04 26.20 -26.25
N SER A 4 19.96 25.46 -25.64
CA SER A 4 19.70 24.58 -24.49
C SER A 4 19.47 25.35 -23.19
N ARG A 5 20.17 26.49 -22.99
CA ARG A 5 20.05 27.35 -21.78
C ARG A 5 18.73 28.13 -21.75
N ALA A 6 18.22 28.57 -22.89
CA ALA A 6 16.97 29.33 -22.99
C ALA A 6 15.76 28.43 -22.71
N ARG A 7 15.80 27.13 -23.13
CA ARG A 7 14.75 26.15 -22.82
C ARG A 7 14.69 25.77 -21.34
N ALA A 8 15.85 25.62 -20.68
CA ALA A 8 15.92 25.35 -19.25
C ALA A 8 15.39 26.53 -18.41
N HIS A 9 15.68 27.77 -18.81
CA HIS A 9 15.23 28.96 -18.09
C HIS A 9 13.72 29.21 -18.24
N ASN A 10 13.12 28.85 -19.38
CA ASN A 10 11.68 28.96 -19.61
C ASN A 10 10.87 27.87 -18.92
N LEU A 11 11.48 26.70 -18.68
CA LEU A 11 10.88 25.59 -17.92
C LEU A 11 10.82 25.93 -16.42
N ASP A 12 11.84 26.57 -15.90
CA ASP A 12 11.93 26.97 -14.47
C ASP A 12 10.93 28.08 -14.11
N SER A 13 10.62 28.98 -15.06
CA SER A 13 9.66 30.07 -14.85
C SER A 13 8.19 29.62 -14.88
N SER A 14 7.88 28.43 -15.41
CA SER A 14 6.51 27.92 -15.49
C SER A 14 6.07 27.17 -14.24
N ILE A 15 6.98 26.58 -13.48
CA ILE A 15 6.66 25.81 -12.27
C ILE A 15 5.98 26.66 -11.20
N PRO A 16 6.47 27.88 -10.83
CA PRO A 16 5.78 28.74 -9.86
C PRO A 16 4.37 29.13 -10.27
N LEU A 17 4.13 29.39 -11.57
CA LEU A 17 2.79 29.70 -12.07
C LEU A 17 1.84 28.48 -11.97
N MET A 18 2.34 27.29 -12.29
CA MET A 18 1.58 26.07 -12.15
C MET A 18 1.29 25.73 -10.68
N GLN A 19 2.25 25.97 -9.80
CA GLN A 19 2.05 25.82 -8.37
C GLN A 19 0.99 26.78 -7.84
N SER A 20 1.03 28.07 -8.24
CA SER A 20 0.02 29.04 -7.89
C SER A 20 -1.40 28.63 -8.37
N ALA A 21 -1.51 27.99 -9.53
CA ALA A 21 -2.77 27.44 -10.02
C ALA A 21 -3.29 26.29 -9.12
N VAL A 22 -2.40 25.42 -8.66
CA VAL A 22 -2.75 24.36 -7.69
C VAL A 22 -3.22 24.96 -6.37
N GLU A 23 -2.50 25.97 -5.86
CA GLU A 23 -2.84 26.67 -4.61
C GLU A 23 -4.20 27.37 -4.69
N SER A 24 -4.50 28.04 -5.82
CA SER A 24 -5.81 28.69 -6.05
C SER A 24 -6.93 27.67 -6.06
N ALA A 25 -6.79 26.60 -6.85
CA ALA A 25 -7.81 25.55 -6.92
C ALA A 25 -8.02 24.86 -5.56
N LEU A 26 -6.95 24.70 -4.76
CA LEU A 26 -7.02 24.14 -3.42
C LEU A 26 -7.77 25.06 -2.46
N GLN A 27 -7.50 26.39 -2.49
CA GLN A 27 -8.19 27.38 -1.67
C GLN A 27 -9.68 27.45 -2.00
N GLU A 28 -10.03 27.31 -3.28
CA GLU A 28 -11.42 27.29 -3.75
C GLU A 28 -12.10 25.93 -3.51
N GLN A 29 -11.37 24.92 -3.02
CA GLN A 29 -11.84 23.54 -2.89
C GLN A 29 -12.39 22.96 -4.20
N ASN A 30 -11.91 23.47 -5.33
CA ASN A 30 -12.24 22.95 -6.65
C ASN A 30 -11.40 21.71 -6.98
N TRP A 31 -11.82 20.57 -6.43
CA TRP A 31 -11.06 19.33 -6.49
C TRP A 31 -10.80 18.85 -7.92
N ALA A 32 -11.76 19.04 -8.82
CA ALA A 32 -11.57 18.68 -10.22
C ALA A 32 -10.46 19.52 -10.89
N GLU A 33 -10.41 20.81 -10.62
CA GLU A 33 -9.36 21.71 -11.11
C GLU A 33 -8.02 21.41 -10.42
N CYS A 34 -8.03 21.09 -9.11
CA CYS A 34 -6.84 20.62 -8.41
C CYS A 34 -6.21 19.41 -9.11
N VAL A 35 -6.99 18.41 -9.49
CA VAL A 35 -6.49 17.22 -10.21
C VAL A 35 -5.83 17.62 -11.52
N ILE A 36 -6.47 18.51 -12.31
CA ILE A 36 -5.92 18.98 -13.59
C ILE A 36 -4.61 19.75 -13.38
N ALA A 37 -4.60 20.72 -12.47
CA ALA A 37 -3.45 21.57 -12.20
C ALA A 37 -2.25 20.75 -11.63
N CYS A 38 -2.52 19.83 -10.69
CA CYS A 38 -1.50 18.95 -10.15
C CYS A 38 -0.89 18.03 -11.22
N ARG A 39 -1.73 17.42 -12.07
CA ARG A 39 -1.24 16.57 -13.18
C ARG A 39 -0.38 17.38 -14.16
N ALA A 40 -0.76 18.61 -14.48
CA ALA A 40 0.03 19.49 -15.33
C ALA A 40 1.39 19.85 -14.72
N LEU A 41 1.42 20.16 -13.42
CA LEU A 41 2.68 20.44 -12.70
C LEU A 41 3.57 19.19 -12.61
N LEU A 42 3.01 18.02 -12.32
CA LEU A 42 3.74 16.75 -12.25
C LEU A 42 4.30 16.28 -13.60
N GLN A 43 3.69 16.68 -14.71
CA GLN A 43 4.29 16.47 -16.04
C GLN A 43 5.59 17.27 -16.25
N ARG A 44 5.78 18.38 -15.54
CA ARG A 44 6.99 19.20 -15.60
C ARG A 44 8.04 18.79 -14.56
N ASP A 45 7.56 18.50 -13.36
CA ASP A 45 8.36 18.04 -12.24
C ASP A 45 7.67 16.82 -11.59
N ALA A 46 8.04 15.62 -12.02
CA ALA A 46 7.45 14.36 -11.58
C ALA A 46 7.68 14.07 -10.08
N LYS A 47 8.61 14.78 -9.43
CA LYS A 47 8.92 14.64 -8.00
C LYS A 47 8.45 15.83 -7.16
N HIS A 48 7.60 16.69 -7.70
CA HIS A 48 7.07 17.84 -6.99
C HIS A 48 6.17 17.39 -5.84
N HIS A 49 6.73 17.35 -4.63
CA HIS A 49 6.10 16.77 -3.45
C HIS A 49 4.71 17.38 -3.14
N PHE A 50 4.65 18.72 -3.07
CA PHE A 50 3.38 19.44 -2.82
C PHE A 50 2.29 19.09 -3.84
N ALA A 51 2.64 19.06 -5.15
CA ALA A 51 1.68 18.70 -6.19
C ALA A 51 1.19 17.25 -6.05
N GLN A 52 2.09 16.32 -5.67
CA GLN A 52 1.73 14.94 -5.46
C GLN A 52 0.81 14.75 -4.24
N GLU A 53 1.08 15.44 -3.14
CA GLU A 53 0.22 15.43 -1.95
C GLU A 53 -1.15 16.02 -2.22
N THR A 54 -1.18 17.18 -2.89
CA THR A 54 -2.43 17.85 -3.27
C THR A 54 -3.25 16.99 -4.23
N LEU A 55 -2.58 16.32 -5.19
CA LEU A 55 -3.24 15.39 -6.11
C LEU A 55 -3.92 14.24 -5.36
N VAL A 56 -3.21 13.61 -4.42
CA VAL A 56 -3.79 12.54 -3.60
C VAL A 56 -5.02 13.03 -2.84
N THR A 57 -4.93 14.21 -2.22
CA THR A 57 -6.06 14.79 -1.49
C THR A 57 -7.24 15.06 -2.44
N ALA A 58 -7.01 15.67 -3.60
CA ALA A 58 -8.05 15.96 -4.57
C ALA A 58 -8.71 14.68 -5.11
N LEU A 59 -7.92 13.64 -5.39
CA LEU A 59 -8.44 12.34 -5.85
C LEU A 59 -9.33 11.67 -4.81
N LEU A 60 -8.98 11.76 -3.52
CA LEU A 60 -9.84 11.26 -2.44
C LEU A 60 -11.16 12.04 -2.35
N GLN A 61 -11.12 13.35 -2.52
CA GLN A 61 -12.32 14.18 -2.51
C GLN A 61 -13.23 13.95 -3.73
N THR A 62 -12.65 13.52 -4.86
CA THR A 62 -13.42 13.16 -6.06
C THR A 62 -13.85 11.69 -6.08
N GLY A 63 -13.44 10.87 -5.09
CA GLY A 63 -13.77 9.45 -5.00
C GLY A 63 -12.93 8.55 -5.93
N GLU A 64 -11.86 9.10 -6.50
CA GLU A 64 -10.91 8.34 -7.35
C GLU A 64 -9.91 7.56 -6.49
N ASN A 65 -10.40 6.63 -5.67
CA ASN A 65 -9.62 5.96 -4.62
C ASN A 65 -8.43 5.16 -5.15
N ASP A 66 -8.59 4.44 -6.26
CA ASP A 66 -7.49 3.65 -6.86
C ASP A 66 -6.36 4.57 -7.35
N ALA A 67 -6.73 5.71 -7.94
CA ALA A 67 -5.76 6.71 -8.37
C ALA A 67 -5.07 7.39 -7.16
N ALA A 68 -5.79 7.59 -6.06
CA ALA A 68 -5.24 8.10 -4.81
C ALA A 68 -4.22 7.12 -4.20
N ILE A 69 -4.52 5.83 -4.15
CA ILE A 69 -3.59 4.78 -3.71
C ILE A 69 -2.31 4.80 -4.56
N ALA A 70 -2.45 4.84 -5.90
CA ALA A 70 -1.30 4.97 -6.79
C ALA A 70 -0.51 6.26 -6.51
N GLY A 71 -1.19 7.35 -6.21
CA GLY A 71 -0.60 8.63 -5.82
C GLY A 71 0.22 8.53 -4.52
N VAL A 72 -0.31 7.84 -3.49
CA VAL A 72 0.42 7.61 -2.22
C VAL A 72 1.63 6.71 -2.43
N ARG A 73 1.53 5.68 -3.27
CA ARG A 73 2.70 4.84 -3.63
C ARG A 73 3.81 5.69 -4.27
N ARG A 74 3.45 6.66 -5.11
CA ARG A 74 4.40 7.65 -5.66
C ARG A 74 5.02 8.53 -4.59
N LEU A 75 4.27 8.97 -3.59
CA LEU A 75 4.82 9.72 -2.46
C LEU A 75 5.85 8.90 -1.69
N LEU A 76 5.62 7.61 -1.51
CA LEU A 76 6.60 6.70 -0.91
C LEU A 76 7.85 6.48 -1.78
N GLU A 77 7.76 6.61 -3.11
CA GLU A 77 8.95 6.64 -3.98
C GLU A 77 9.77 7.93 -3.81
N ILE A 78 9.08 9.06 -3.61
CA ILE A 78 9.71 10.39 -3.41
C ILE A 78 10.29 10.50 -1.99
N SER A 79 9.54 10.04 -1.00
CA SER A 79 9.86 10.13 0.43
C SER A 79 9.70 8.76 1.11
N PRO A 80 10.63 7.79 0.88
CA PRO A 80 10.46 6.40 1.33
C PRO A 80 10.41 6.22 2.85
N ARG A 81 10.93 7.22 3.58
CA ARG A 81 11.04 7.20 5.05
C ARG A 81 9.94 8.01 5.76
N ASP A 82 8.96 8.52 5.03
CA ASP A 82 7.86 9.23 5.65
C ASP A 82 6.81 8.22 6.16
N PRO A 83 6.65 8.09 7.49
CA PRO A 83 5.71 7.13 8.06
C PRO A 83 4.25 7.50 7.80
N LEU A 84 3.94 8.81 7.59
CA LEU A 84 2.57 9.26 7.35
C LEU A 84 2.06 8.81 5.97
N HIS A 85 2.94 8.78 4.96
CA HIS A 85 2.55 8.24 3.65
C HIS A 85 2.26 6.74 3.73
N ARG A 86 3.02 5.99 4.54
CA ARG A 86 2.77 4.57 4.74
C ARG A 86 1.47 4.32 5.50
N LEU A 87 1.22 5.09 6.57
CA LEU A 87 -0.04 5.05 7.30
C LEU A 87 -1.23 5.35 6.39
N ARG A 88 -1.12 6.41 5.56
CA ARG A 88 -2.16 6.76 4.58
C ARG A 88 -2.41 5.61 3.59
N LEU A 89 -1.34 4.97 3.09
CA LEU A 89 -1.48 3.82 2.19
C LEU A 89 -2.21 2.67 2.86
N ALA A 90 -1.79 2.27 4.07
CA ALA A 90 -2.41 1.19 4.82
C ALA A 90 -3.93 1.43 5.04
N THR A 91 -4.28 2.65 5.47
CA THR A 91 -5.68 3.03 5.70
C THR A 91 -6.50 3.01 4.42
N LEU A 92 -5.97 3.51 3.30
CA LEU A 92 -6.68 3.51 2.02
C LEU A 92 -6.89 2.08 1.48
N LEU A 93 -5.91 1.22 1.61
CA LEU A 93 -6.00 -0.19 1.25
C LEU A 93 -7.08 -0.91 2.07
N GLN A 94 -7.15 -0.64 3.37
CA GLN A 94 -8.20 -1.17 4.24
C GLN A 94 -9.61 -0.71 3.80
N MET A 95 -9.77 0.57 3.51
CA MET A 95 -11.04 1.14 3.03
C MET A 95 -11.46 0.57 1.67
N GLN A 96 -10.52 0.14 0.84
CA GLN A 96 -10.77 -0.48 -0.45
C GLN A 96 -10.98 -2.00 -0.39
N GLY A 97 -11.03 -2.58 0.83
CA GLY A 97 -11.23 -4.01 0.99
C GLY A 97 -10.03 -4.85 0.56
N GLN A 98 -8.83 -4.31 0.69
CA GLN A 98 -7.56 -5.00 0.43
C GLN A 98 -6.82 -5.27 1.77
N PRO A 99 -7.39 -6.12 2.65
CA PRO A 99 -6.90 -6.29 4.02
C PRO A 99 -5.49 -6.90 4.09
N GLY A 100 -5.12 -7.76 3.15
CA GLY A 100 -3.78 -8.35 3.13
C GLY A 100 -2.69 -7.32 2.82
N GLU A 101 -2.89 -6.46 1.82
CA GLU A 101 -1.93 -5.38 1.53
C GLU A 101 -1.91 -4.34 2.65
N SER A 102 -3.07 -4.01 3.23
CA SER A 102 -3.19 -3.08 4.36
C SER A 102 -2.41 -3.58 5.58
N LEU A 103 -2.60 -4.84 5.97
CA LEU A 103 -1.88 -5.45 7.10
C LEU A 103 -0.36 -5.37 6.89
N ARG A 104 0.12 -5.70 5.71
CA ARG A 104 1.55 -5.63 5.35
C ARG A 104 2.11 -4.20 5.52
N GLU A 105 1.36 -3.18 5.18
CA GLU A 105 1.80 -1.80 5.36
C GLU A 105 1.77 -1.37 6.84
N PHE A 106 0.76 -1.80 7.64
CA PHE A 106 0.72 -1.55 9.08
C PHE A 106 1.86 -2.27 9.82
N GLU A 107 2.15 -3.52 9.48
CA GLU A 107 3.29 -4.27 10.03
C GLU A 107 4.61 -3.54 9.78
N ARG A 108 4.80 -3.01 8.56
CA ARG A 108 5.98 -2.19 8.23
C ARG A 108 6.07 -0.91 9.06
N ILE A 109 4.95 -0.31 9.45
CA ILE A 109 4.96 0.86 10.33
C ILE A 109 5.52 0.46 11.69
N GLY A 110 4.98 -0.59 12.32
CA GLY A 110 5.47 -1.07 13.61
C GLY A 110 6.95 -1.46 13.59
N ALA A 111 7.41 -2.11 12.52
CA ALA A 111 8.80 -2.53 12.39
C ALA A 111 9.78 -1.38 12.10
N MET A 112 9.39 -0.41 11.27
CA MET A 112 10.30 0.67 10.83
C MET A 112 10.24 1.93 11.69
N TYR A 113 9.13 2.16 12.38
CA TYR A 113 8.85 3.40 13.12
C TYR A 113 8.26 3.11 14.52
N PRO A 114 8.94 2.30 15.36
CA PRO A 114 8.38 1.90 16.66
C PRO A 114 8.10 3.08 17.61
N ASP A 115 8.81 4.20 17.43
CA ASP A 115 8.65 5.41 18.23
C ASP A 115 7.63 6.42 17.63
N ALA A 116 6.99 6.08 16.53
CA ALA A 116 5.97 6.97 15.93
C ALA A 116 4.72 7.02 16.83
N PRO A 117 4.06 8.19 16.95
CA PRO A 117 2.88 8.35 17.82
C PRO A 117 1.72 7.40 17.51
N PHE A 118 1.67 6.86 16.29
CA PHE A 118 0.64 5.95 15.78
C PHE A 118 1.15 4.50 15.60
N SER A 119 2.32 4.18 16.16
CA SER A 119 2.89 2.83 16.04
C SER A 119 2.04 1.79 16.77
N ASP A 120 1.57 2.12 17.98
CA ASP A 120 0.69 1.24 18.74
C ASP A 120 -0.65 1.02 18.03
N ASP A 121 -1.24 2.08 17.46
CA ASP A 121 -2.47 1.98 16.66
C ASP A 121 -2.26 1.10 15.41
N ALA A 122 -1.08 1.18 14.80
CA ALA A 122 -0.74 0.35 13.64
C ALA A 122 -0.61 -1.13 14.04
N LEU A 123 -0.01 -1.44 15.18
CA LEU A 123 0.09 -2.80 15.71
C LEU A 123 -1.29 -3.36 16.07
N GLU A 124 -2.16 -2.57 16.69
CA GLU A 124 -3.55 -2.96 16.95
C GLU A 124 -4.30 -3.24 15.64
N ALA A 125 -4.07 -2.44 14.61
CA ALA A 125 -4.65 -2.67 13.27
C ALA A 125 -4.15 -3.98 12.66
N VAL A 126 -2.86 -4.35 12.84
CA VAL A 126 -2.31 -5.65 12.42
C VAL A 126 -3.06 -6.78 13.08
N GLU A 127 -3.19 -6.78 14.42
CA GLU A 127 -3.88 -7.83 15.18
C GLU A 127 -5.34 -7.99 14.73
N ASN A 128 -6.04 -6.87 14.55
CA ASN A 128 -7.43 -6.87 14.12
C ASN A 128 -7.62 -7.42 12.69
N LEU A 129 -6.78 -6.97 11.75
CA LEU A 129 -6.83 -7.41 10.34
C LEU A 129 -6.44 -8.89 10.22
N GLU A 130 -5.42 -9.31 10.93
CA GLU A 130 -4.99 -10.71 10.96
C GLU A 130 -6.08 -11.63 11.47
N ARG A 131 -6.72 -11.28 12.58
CA ARG A 131 -7.84 -12.04 13.14
C ARG A 131 -9.01 -12.15 12.14
N LEU A 132 -9.37 -11.04 11.48
CA LEU A 132 -10.45 -11.04 10.49
C LEU A 132 -10.11 -11.91 9.27
N GLN A 133 -8.88 -11.82 8.77
CA GLN A 133 -8.42 -12.64 7.66
C GLN A 133 -8.38 -14.12 8.03
N THR A 134 -7.86 -14.46 9.21
CA THR A 134 -7.84 -15.85 9.71
C THR A 134 -9.25 -16.42 9.78
N GLN A 135 -10.20 -15.68 10.31
CA GLN A 135 -11.60 -16.11 10.35
C GLN A 135 -12.16 -16.34 8.93
N GLN A 136 -11.88 -15.46 8.00
CA GLN A 136 -12.34 -15.61 6.62
C GLN A 136 -11.68 -16.81 5.92
N ILE A 137 -10.40 -17.05 6.12
CA ILE A 137 -9.68 -18.21 5.59
C ILE A 137 -10.30 -19.51 6.11
N LEU A 138 -10.54 -19.61 7.42
CA LEU A 138 -11.14 -20.80 8.02
C LEU A 138 -12.57 -21.03 7.53
N LEU A 139 -13.35 -19.98 7.35
CA LEU A 139 -14.70 -20.07 6.78
C LEU A 139 -14.65 -20.55 5.33
N MET A 140 -13.77 -19.99 4.50
CA MET A 140 -13.60 -20.44 3.12
C MET A 140 -13.15 -21.91 3.05
N ALA A 141 -12.24 -22.34 3.93
CA ALA A 141 -11.81 -23.73 4.01
C ALA A 141 -12.93 -24.68 4.46
N ALA A 142 -13.86 -24.20 5.28
CA ALA A 142 -15.03 -24.99 5.69
C ALA A 142 -16.08 -25.12 4.58
N GLU A 143 -16.28 -24.08 3.78
CA GLU A 143 -17.33 -24.01 2.76
C GLU A 143 -16.88 -24.49 1.38
N GLN A 144 -15.58 -24.45 1.06
CA GLN A 144 -15.03 -24.70 -0.27
C GLN A 144 -13.98 -25.81 -0.23
N ASP A 145 -14.34 -27.01 -0.65
CA ASP A 145 -13.42 -28.18 -0.67
C ASP A 145 -12.16 -27.93 -1.50
N THR A 146 -12.26 -27.19 -2.62
CA THR A 146 -11.12 -26.86 -3.47
C THR A 146 -10.14 -25.92 -2.78
N PHE A 147 -10.65 -24.90 -2.08
CA PHE A 147 -9.82 -23.98 -1.32
C PHE A 147 -9.13 -24.69 -0.14
N ARG A 148 -9.89 -25.52 0.59
CA ARG A 148 -9.32 -26.33 1.69
C ARG A 148 -8.19 -27.23 1.18
N TRP A 149 -8.39 -27.95 0.10
CA TRP A 149 -7.37 -28.83 -0.48
C TRP A 149 -6.11 -28.05 -0.92
N GLN A 150 -6.28 -26.86 -1.52
CA GLN A 150 -5.15 -26.00 -1.88
C GLN A 150 -4.41 -25.50 -0.64
N LEU A 151 -5.16 -25.06 0.39
CA LEU A 151 -4.63 -24.55 1.65
C LEU A 151 -3.82 -25.61 2.43
N GLU A 152 -4.29 -26.87 2.42
CA GLU A 152 -3.58 -28.01 3.03
C GLU A 152 -2.28 -28.34 2.29
N ARG A 153 -2.27 -28.19 0.97
CA ARG A 153 -1.13 -28.55 0.11
C ARG A 153 -0.07 -27.45 0.04
N ASP A 154 -0.47 -26.23 -0.18
CA ASP A 154 0.42 -25.05 -0.28
C ASP A 154 -0.27 -23.83 0.35
N PRO A 155 -0.22 -23.72 1.68
CA PRO A 155 -0.90 -22.62 2.38
C PRO A 155 -0.37 -21.25 1.96
N ALA A 156 0.94 -21.09 1.77
CA ALA A 156 1.51 -19.79 1.43
C ALA A 156 1.03 -19.28 0.08
N GLN A 157 1.11 -20.12 -0.97
CA GLN A 157 0.65 -19.75 -2.30
C GLN A 157 -0.88 -19.54 -2.33
N THR A 158 -1.64 -20.39 -1.62
CA THR A 158 -3.10 -20.28 -1.57
C THR A 158 -3.55 -18.96 -0.93
N LEU A 159 -2.88 -18.52 0.13
CA LEU A 159 -3.16 -17.24 0.76
C LEU A 159 -2.85 -16.07 -0.19
N GLU A 160 -1.69 -16.10 -0.85
CA GLU A 160 -1.28 -15.05 -1.79
C GLU A 160 -2.24 -14.95 -2.98
N ASP A 161 -2.61 -16.07 -3.60
CA ASP A 161 -3.52 -16.14 -4.74
C ASP A 161 -4.93 -15.59 -4.42
N ASN A 162 -5.33 -15.65 -3.15
CA ASN A 162 -6.62 -15.15 -2.67
C ASN A 162 -6.53 -13.76 -1.98
N GLY A 163 -5.36 -13.10 -2.06
CA GLY A 163 -5.17 -11.74 -1.52
C GLY A 163 -5.07 -11.66 0.00
N PHE A 164 -4.85 -12.79 0.67
CA PHE A 164 -4.59 -12.83 2.10
C PHE A 164 -3.10 -12.59 2.39
N TYR A 165 -2.86 -11.98 3.53
CA TYR A 165 -1.54 -11.85 4.10
C TYR A 165 -1.64 -11.97 5.62
N LEU A 166 -0.81 -12.79 6.21
CA LEU A 166 -0.66 -12.95 7.66
C LEU A 166 0.79 -12.66 8.04
N THR A 167 1.01 -12.22 9.28
CA THR A 167 2.35 -12.14 9.83
C THR A 167 2.95 -13.55 9.97
N GLU A 168 4.25 -13.65 10.24
CA GLU A 168 4.90 -14.94 10.48
C GLU A 168 4.20 -15.73 11.61
N ASN A 169 3.87 -15.03 12.71
CA ASN A 169 3.18 -15.64 13.85
C ASN A 169 1.75 -16.05 13.51
N GLY A 170 1.02 -15.24 12.75
CA GLY A 170 -0.34 -15.53 12.29
C GLY A 170 -0.38 -16.71 11.34
N PHE A 171 0.61 -16.79 10.44
CA PHE A 171 0.73 -17.91 9.52
C PHE A 171 1.03 -19.22 10.25
N GLU A 172 1.94 -19.23 11.20
CA GLU A 172 2.23 -20.41 12.02
C GLU A 172 1.02 -20.84 12.87
N SER A 173 0.29 -19.85 13.41
CA SER A 173 -0.95 -20.11 14.15
C SER A 173 -2.03 -20.73 13.23
N LEU A 174 -2.17 -20.24 12.01
CA LEU A 174 -3.08 -20.80 11.01
C LEU A 174 -2.71 -22.24 10.65
N ARG A 175 -1.42 -22.54 10.44
CA ARG A 175 -0.94 -23.90 10.12
C ARG A 175 -1.32 -24.92 11.20
N GLN A 176 -1.27 -24.52 12.48
CA GLN A 176 -1.68 -25.38 13.59
C GLN A 176 -3.19 -25.68 13.59
N MET A 177 -4.01 -24.83 12.96
CA MET A 177 -5.46 -25.00 12.88
C MET A 177 -5.90 -25.83 11.67
N ILE A 178 -5.02 -26.06 10.68
CA ILE A 178 -5.33 -26.79 9.45
C ILE A 178 -4.88 -28.23 9.62
N PRO A 179 -5.78 -29.23 9.63
CA PRO A 179 -5.42 -30.64 9.69
C PRO A 179 -4.70 -31.04 8.41
N GLY A 180 -3.47 -31.55 8.49
CA GLY A 180 -2.72 -32.05 7.34
C GLY A 180 -1.56 -31.17 6.86
N ALA A 181 -1.36 -29.98 7.42
CA ALA A 181 -0.22 -29.10 7.09
C ALA A 181 1.09 -29.52 7.80
N GLU A 182 1.16 -30.72 8.36
CA GLU A 182 2.37 -31.23 9.01
C GLU A 182 3.37 -31.79 7.99
N ASP A 183 4.54 -31.13 7.91
CA ASP A 183 5.85 -31.62 7.53
C ASP A 183 6.06 -32.40 6.21
N GLU A 184 6.14 -31.70 5.08
CA GLU A 184 6.95 -32.17 3.94
C GLU A 184 8.38 -31.60 3.91
N HIS A 185 8.90 -31.07 5.01
CA HIS A 185 10.24 -30.44 5.01
C HIS A 185 11.29 -31.10 5.92
N ILE A 186 11.20 -32.42 6.18
CA ILE A 186 12.35 -33.17 6.67
C ILE A 186 12.35 -34.55 5.98
N GLU A 187 13.11 -34.73 4.91
CA GLU A 187 13.94 -35.89 4.53
C GLU A 187 14.22 -35.89 3.05
N ARG A 188 15.24 -35.13 2.62
CA ARG A 188 16.10 -35.52 1.51
C ARG A 188 17.55 -35.24 1.89
N GLY A 189 18.02 -35.99 2.88
CA GLY A 189 19.46 -36.22 3.01
C GLY A 189 19.94 -37.09 1.84
N PRO A 190 21.13 -36.84 1.26
CA PRO A 190 21.65 -37.64 0.17
C PRO A 190 21.99 -39.04 0.69
N GLN A 191 21.31 -40.05 0.16
CA GLN A 191 21.82 -41.44 0.29
C GLN A 191 23.07 -41.54 -0.57
N VAL A 192 24.22 -41.63 0.12
CA VAL A 192 25.50 -42.03 -0.47
C VAL A 192 25.45 -43.52 -0.69
N HIS A 193 25.60 -43.93 -1.94
CA HIS A 193 26.09 -45.25 -2.35
C HIS A 193 27.31 -45.08 -3.23
#